data_786674369ff6fa05003dfded8d4f6c62
#
_entry.id   786674369ff6fa05003dfded8d4f6c62
#
_cell.length_a   1.000
_cell.length_b   1.000
_cell.length_c   1.000
_cell.angle_alpha   90.00
_cell.angle_beta   90.00
_cell.angle_gamma   90.00
#
_symmetry.space_group_name_H-M   'P 1'
#
loop_
_entity.id
_entity.type
_entity.pdbx_description
1 polymer ?
#
loop_
_entity_poly.entity_id
_entity_poly.type
_entity_poly.pdbx_seq_one_letter_code
_entity_poly.pdbx_strand_id
1 'polypeptide(L)'
;GMGEAQFLGTMLVDGAPLITEADLEMGFGINGDRITGTGLIGGGEVNLSFTAKTKTDPKLVIESENAGRVLSGLKVTDTVRDGQLRLTNIFKDNKFKSFDTKIELAKFRIVEAPRALRAFSVLSLAGLYSLVEGDGTAFRRGEAVLETRGPTVKIVSMKASGEAVGVTMLGVYDRATKKVDVSGNLVPVNQISKLLGKVPLLGDFIAGMDKSGIFVSQFTVTGTSDDMKTAVNPVSSIAPGLLRDLFSPNWLGREEKRLFGGDETAPAPAQ
;
A
#
# COMPACT_ATOMS: atom_id res chain seq x y z
N GLY A 1 -37.89 -4.09 12.78
CA GLY A 1 -37.33 -5.42 13.06
C GLY A 1 -35.87 -5.46 12.76
N MET A 2 -35.05 -6.05 13.62
CA MET A 2 -33.68 -6.44 13.30
C MET A 2 -33.75 -7.85 12.72
N GLY A 3 -33.07 -8.07 11.57
CA GLY A 3 -32.92 -9.40 10.98
C GLY A 3 -31.47 -9.85 11.12
N GLU A 4 -31.28 -11.12 11.38
CA GLU A 4 -29.96 -11.76 11.40
C GLU A 4 -29.98 -12.93 10.42
N ALA A 5 -28.87 -13.17 9.73
CA ALA A 5 -28.69 -14.28 8.82
C ALA A 5 -27.22 -14.74 8.84
N GLN A 6 -27.00 -16.01 8.53
CA GLN A 6 -25.66 -16.58 8.34
C GLN A 6 -25.52 -17.05 6.90
N PHE A 7 -24.35 -16.82 6.31
CA PHE A 7 -23.96 -17.32 5.01
C PHE A 7 -22.73 -18.22 5.14
N LEU A 8 -22.88 -19.46 4.65
CA LEU A 8 -21.78 -20.41 4.57
C LEU A 8 -21.58 -20.80 3.11
N GLY A 9 -20.37 -20.61 2.55
CA GLY A 9 -20.14 -21.01 1.18
C GLY A 9 -19.08 -20.20 0.43
N THR A 10 -19.28 -20.05 -0.88
CA THR A 10 -18.39 -19.32 -1.77
C THR A 10 -19.08 -18.09 -2.33
N MET A 11 -18.46 -16.93 -2.18
CA MET A 11 -18.91 -15.70 -2.84
C MET A 11 -18.23 -15.54 -4.19
N LEU A 12 -19.03 -15.25 -5.22
CA LEU A 12 -18.56 -15.05 -6.59
C LEU A 12 -18.66 -13.56 -6.96
N VAL A 13 -17.68 -13.09 -7.72
CA VAL A 13 -17.71 -11.78 -8.40
C VAL A 13 -17.44 -12.03 -9.88
N ASP A 14 -18.36 -11.57 -10.74
CA ASP A 14 -18.31 -11.82 -12.18
C ASP A 14 -18.13 -13.30 -12.54
N GLY A 15 -18.75 -14.20 -11.76
CA GLY A 15 -18.70 -15.64 -11.96
C GLY A 15 -17.42 -16.34 -11.47
N ALA A 16 -16.45 -15.60 -10.93
CA ALA A 16 -15.22 -16.15 -10.36
C ALA A 16 -15.27 -16.14 -8.83
N PRO A 17 -14.73 -17.16 -8.14
CA PRO A 17 -14.62 -17.17 -6.69
C PRO A 17 -13.78 -16.00 -6.19
N LEU A 18 -14.34 -15.16 -5.34
CA LEU A 18 -13.63 -14.09 -4.63
C LEU A 18 -13.27 -14.53 -3.21
N ILE A 19 -14.26 -15.06 -2.48
CA ILE A 19 -14.09 -15.58 -1.13
C ILE A 19 -14.59 -17.02 -1.13
N THR A 20 -13.76 -17.95 -0.74
CA THR A 20 -14.12 -19.36 -0.53
C THR A 20 -14.15 -19.68 0.95
N GLU A 21 -14.84 -20.75 1.33
CA GLU A 21 -14.99 -21.19 2.73
C GLU A 21 -15.48 -20.04 3.64
N ALA A 22 -16.34 -19.19 3.08
CA ALA A 22 -16.88 -18.06 3.81
C ALA A 22 -17.84 -18.52 4.92
N ASP A 23 -17.65 -17.97 6.11
CA ASP A 23 -18.58 -18.03 7.26
C ASP A 23 -18.88 -16.61 7.69
N LEU A 24 -20.05 -16.09 7.28
CA LEU A 24 -20.41 -14.70 7.44
C LEU A 24 -21.70 -14.56 8.25
N GLU A 25 -21.66 -13.73 9.26
CA GLU A 25 -22.80 -13.26 10.02
C GLU A 25 -23.28 -11.93 9.44
N MET A 26 -24.57 -11.82 9.17
CA MET A 26 -25.20 -10.63 8.61
C MET A 26 -26.28 -10.11 9.56
N GLY A 27 -26.17 -8.84 9.92
CA GLY A 27 -27.18 -8.13 10.69
C GLY A 27 -27.76 -6.99 9.86
N PHE A 28 -29.10 -6.92 9.81
CA PHE A 28 -29.86 -5.90 9.10
C PHE A 28 -30.71 -5.09 10.07
N GLY A 29 -30.64 -3.77 10.00
CA GLY A 29 -31.36 -2.94 10.95
C GLY A 29 -31.53 -1.49 10.57
N ILE A 30 -32.33 -0.77 11.34
CA ILE A 30 -32.67 0.64 11.13
C ILE A 30 -31.41 1.54 11.13
N ASN A 31 -30.36 1.13 11.85
CA ASN A 31 -29.10 1.86 11.96
C ASN A 31 -28.09 1.47 10.86
N GLY A 32 -28.48 0.60 9.93
CA GLY A 32 -27.68 0.10 8.83
C GLY A 32 -27.39 -1.39 8.91
N ASP A 33 -26.68 -1.87 7.88
CA ASP A 33 -26.35 -3.28 7.72
C ASP A 33 -24.91 -3.55 8.17
N ARG A 34 -24.69 -4.76 8.68
CA ARG A 34 -23.37 -5.24 9.10
C ARG A 34 -23.18 -6.67 8.62
N ILE A 35 -22.00 -6.94 8.06
CA ILE A 35 -21.54 -8.29 7.74
C ILE A 35 -20.17 -8.47 8.38
N THR A 36 -19.98 -9.57 9.11
CA THR A 36 -18.68 -9.92 9.70
C THR A 36 -18.45 -11.41 9.55
N GLY A 37 -17.21 -11.82 9.46
CA GLY A 37 -16.86 -13.24 9.45
C GLY A 37 -15.50 -13.50 8.83
N THR A 38 -15.29 -14.74 8.42
CA THR A 38 -14.03 -15.26 7.92
C THR A 38 -14.20 -15.91 6.54
N GLY A 39 -13.10 -16.21 5.88
CA GLY A 39 -13.05 -16.94 4.62
C GLY A 39 -11.64 -16.98 4.06
N LEU A 40 -11.51 -17.48 2.82
CA LEU A 40 -10.24 -17.51 2.10
C LEU A 40 -10.30 -16.62 0.86
N ILE A 41 -9.31 -15.76 0.68
CA ILE A 41 -9.07 -15.00 -0.55
C ILE A 41 -7.70 -15.41 -1.11
N GLY A 42 -7.68 -15.97 -2.33
CA GLY A 42 -6.44 -16.48 -2.92
C GLY A 42 -5.77 -17.59 -2.09
N GLY A 43 -6.54 -18.28 -1.24
CA GLY A 43 -6.05 -19.26 -0.28
C GLY A 43 -5.39 -18.64 0.97
N GLY A 44 -5.50 -17.33 1.18
CA GLY A 44 -5.13 -16.67 2.43
C GLY A 44 -6.35 -16.48 3.32
N GLU A 45 -6.24 -16.83 4.59
CA GLU A 45 -7.30 -16.58 5.58
C GLU A 45 -7.53 -15.09 5.75
N VAL A 46 -8.80 -14.68 5.82
CA VAL A 46 -9.20 -13.30 6.02
C VAL A 46 -10.26 -13.19 7.12
N ASN A 47 -10.16 -12.11 7.89
CA ASN A 47 -11.28 -11.58 8.67
C ASN A 47 -11.89 -10.42 7.87
N LEU A 48 -13.21 -10.42 7.76
CA LEU A 48 -13.97 -9.45 6.98
C LEU A 48 -14.98 -8.72 7.87
N SER A 49 -15.06 -7.42 7.70
CA SER A 49 -16.10 -6.59 8.31
C SER A 49 -16.60 -5.56 7.31
N PHE A 50 -17.89 -5.62 7.00
CA PHE A 50 -18.58 -4.62 6.18
C PHE A 50 -19.64 -3.93 7.03
N THR A 51 -19.73 -2.61 6.92
CA THR A 51 -20.75 -1.79 7.58
C THR A 51 -21.32 -0.78 6.60
N ALA A 52 -22.64 -0.66 6.54
CA ALA A 52 -23.37 0.32 5.75
C ALA A 52 -24.38 1.03 6.66
N LYS A 53 -23.97 2.14 7.27
CA LYS A 53 -24.84 2.95 8.15
C LYS A 53 -25.60 3.98 7.31
N THR A 54 -26.81 4.32 7.75
CA THR A 54 -27.75 5.22 7.03
C THR A 54 -27.19 6.62 6.73
N LYS A 55 -26.17 7.08 7.47
CA LYS A 55 -25.60 8.44 7.36
C LYS A 55 -24.12 8.47 7.04
N THR A 56 -23.49 7.33 6.80
CA THR A 56 -22.06 7.25 6.50
C THR A 56 -21.81 6.39 5.29
N ASP A 57 -20.74 6.66 4.58
CA ASP A 57 -20.30 5.84 3.46
C ASP A 57 -20.07 4.38 3.90
N PRO A 58 -20.50 3.38 3.10
CA PRO A 58 -20.23 1.98 3.40
C PRO A 58 -18.72 1.71 3.50
N LYS A 59 -18.34 0.92 4.50
CA LYS A 59 -16.94 0.60 4.81
C LYS A 59 -16.74 -0.90 4.82
N LEU A 60 -15.73 -1.37 4.08
CA LEU A 60 -15.23 -2.75 4.11
C LEU A 60 -13.83 -2.76 4.69
N VAL A 61 -13.59 -3.64 5.65
CA VAL A 61 -12.26 -3.94 6.19
C VAL A 61 -11.96 -5.42 5.95
N ILE A 62 -10.76 -5.70 5.44
CA ILE A 62 -10.22 -7.04 5.27
C ILE A 62 -8.88 -7.10 6.00
N GLU A 63 -8.71 -8.07 6.88
CA GLU A 63 -7.46 -8.33 7.61
C GLU A 63 -6.98 -9.74 7.32
N SER A 64 -5.68 -9.92 7.23
CA SER A 64 -5.04 -11.22 6.97
C SER A 64 -3.61 -11.25 7.50
N GLU A 65 -3.18 -12.42 7.93
CA GLU A 65 -1.77 -12.71 8.24
C GLU A 65 -0.96 -13.09 6.98
N ASN A 66 -1.60 -13.19 5.80
CA ASN A 66 -0.95 -13.49 4.53
C ASN A 66 -1.32 -12.50 3.43
N ALA A 67 -0.71 -11.32 3.50
CA ALA A 67 -0.93 -10.23 2.55
C ALA A 67 -0.70 -10.66 1.09
N GLY A 68 0.33 -11.45 0.83
CA GLY A 68 0.69 -11.87 -0.53
C GLY A 68 -0.42 -12.66 -1.20
N ARG A 69 -0.98 -13.65 -0.53
CA ARG A 69 -2.09 -14.47 -1.07
C ARG A 69 -3.34 -13.64 -1.30
N VAL A 70 -3.70 -12.79 -0.33
CA VAL A 70 -4.91 -11.97 -0.42
C VAL A 70 -4.80 -10.95 -1.55
N LEU A 71 -3.68 -10.24 -1.66
CA LEU A 71 -3.47 -9.24 -2.72
C LEU A 71 -3.44 -9.88 -4.12
N SER A 72 -2.88 -11.08 -4.24
CA SER A 72 -2.91 -11.86 -5.48
C SER A 72 -4.34 -12.34 -5.82
N GLY A 73 -5.06 -12.87 -4.83
CA GLY A 73 -6.47 -13.27 -4.99
C GLY A 73 -7.39 -12.12 -5.38
N LEU A 74 -7.15 -10.93 -4.86
CA LEU A 74 -7.84 -9.68 -5.24
C LEU A 74 -7.35 -9.09 -6.57
N LYS A 75 -6.37 -9.71 -7.22
CA LYS A 75 -5.74 -9.23 -8.47
C LYS A 75 -5.16 -7.81 -8.35
N VAL A 76 -4.70 -7.44 -7.16
CA VAL A 76 -4.03 -6.17 -6.89
C VAL A 76 -2.56 -6.26 -7.31
N THR A 77 -1.86 -7.29 -6.85
CA THR A 77 -0.48 -7.60 -7.22
C THR A 77 -0.13 -9.04 -6.84
N ASP A 78 0.76 -9.64 -7.60
CA ASP A 78 1.37 -10.95 -7.35
C ASP A 78 2.86 -10.88 -6.99
N THR A 79 3.38 -9.66 -6.82
CA THR A 79 4.78 -9.43 -6.43
C THR A 79 5.01 -9.39 -4.92
N VAL A 80 3.95 -9.26 -4.12
CA VAL A 80 4.03 -9.30 -2.66
C VAL A 80 4.01 -10.76 -2.18
N ARG A 81 4.86 -11.08 -1.22
CA ARG A 81 4.90 -12.37 -0.50
C ARG A 81 4.83 -12.14 0.99
N ASP A 82 4.19 -13.10 1.66
CA ASP A 82 4.01 -13.11 3.12
C ASP A 82 3.35 -11.82 3.65
N GLY A 83 3.56 -11.52 4.92
CA GLY A 83 3.19 -10.27 5.57
C GLY A 83 1.75 -10.20 6.03
N GLN A 84 1.51 -9.24 6.91
CA GLN A 84 0.19 -8.91 7.43
C GLN A 84 -0.45 -7.84 6.54
N LEU A 85 -1.76 -7.92 6.39
CA LEU A 85 -2.57 -6.99 5.60
C LEU A 85 -3.71 -6.42 6.44
N ARG A 86 -3.91 -5.12 6.35
CA ARG A 86 -5.18 -4.46 6.63
C ARG A 86 -5.56 -3.63 5.41
N LEU A 87 -6.69 -3.96 4.80
CA LEU A 87 -7.26 -3.23 3.66
C LEU A 87 -8.59 -2.61 4.10
N THR A 88 -8.74 -1.33 3.89
CA THR A 88 -9.97 -0.59 4.18
C THR A 88 -10.47 0.08 2.91
N ASN A 89 -11.71 -0.19 2.52
CA ASN A 89 -12.41 0.51 1.45
C ASN A 89 -13.55 1.33 2.03
N ILE A 90 -13.69 2.58 1.57
CA ILE A 90 -14.83 3.46 1.83
C ILE A 90 -15.49 3.74 0.48
N PHE A 91 -16.70 3.22 0.30
CA PHE A 91 -17.44 3.34 -0.95
C PHE A 91 -18.14 4.71 -1.05
N LYS A 92 -18.06 5.33 -2.21
CA LYS A 92 -18.57 6.68 -2.48
C LYS A 92 -19.83 6.69 -3.35
N ASP A 93 -20.20 5.54 -3.87
CA ASP A 93 -21.43 5.36 -4.65
C ASP A 93 -22.10 4.02 -4.34
N ASN A 94 -23.40 3.93 -4.64
CA ASN A 94 -24.20 2.73 -4.41
C ASN A 94 -23.91 1.58 -5.39
N LYS A 95 -23.08 1.82 -6.41
CA LYS A 95 -22.66 0.82 -7.40
C LYS A 95 -21.29 0.23 -7.11
N PHE A 96 -20.65 0.65 -6.00
CA PHE A 96 -19.31 0.23 -5.59
C PHE A 96 -18.22 0.45 -6.66
N LYS A 97 -18.43 1.43 -7.57
CA LYS A 97 -17.49 1.78 -8.63
C LYS A 97 -16.53 2.91 -8.24
N SER A 98 -16.88 3.65 -7.20
CA SER A 98 -16.09 4.75 -6.66
C SER A 98 -15.83 4.49 -5.19
N PHE A 99 -14.56 4.37 -4.81
CA PHE A 99 -14.15 4.10 -3.44
C PHE A 99 -12.74 4.58 -3.17
N ASP A 100 -12.47 4.87 -1.91
CA ASP A 100 -11.16 5.18 -1.40
C ASP A 100 -10.62 3.96 -0.67
N THR A 101 -9.37 3.58 -0.95
CA THR A 101 -8.72 2.41 -0.37
C THR A 101 -7.50 2.82 0.44
N LYS A 102 -7.40 2.31 1.66
CA LYS A 102 -6.16 2.29 2.43
C LYS A 102 -5.67 0.85 2.53
N ILE A 103 -4.39 0.64 2.19
CA ILE A 103 -3.70 -0.64 2.34
C ILE A 103 -2.57 -0.44 3.34
N GLU A 104 -2.51 -1.26 4.36
CA GLU A 104 -1.45 -1.30 5.35
C GLU A 104 -0.83 -2.70 5.33
N LEU A 105 0.48 -2.74 5.20
CA LEU A 105 1.27 -3.98 5.15
C LEU A 105 2.34 -3.96 6.25
N ALA A 106 2.58 -5.12 6.86
CA ALA A 106 3.70 -5.32 7.76
C ALA A 106 4.44 -6.62 7.46
N LYS A 107 5.77 -6.61 7.61
CA LYS A 107 6.65 -7.80 7.49
C LYS A 107 6.47 -8.56 6.18
N PHE A 108 6.43 -7.88 5.06
CA PHE A 108 6.24 -8.45 3.73
C PHE A 108 7.52 -8.41 2.90
N ARG A 109 7.52 -9.15 1.79
CA ARG A 109 8.60 -9.15 0.80
C ARG A 109 8.04 -8.77 -0.57
N ILE A 110 8.85 -8.06 -1.34
CA ILE A 110 8.58 -7.82 -2.76
C ILE A 110 9.52 -8.72 -3.55
N VAL A 111 8.96 -9.67 -4.28
CA VAL A 111 9.65 -10.54 -5.21
C VAL A 111 9.37 -10.09 -6.63
N GLU A 112 10.28 -10.38 -7.56
CA GLU A 112 10.13 -10.01 -8.97
C GLU A 112 9.75 -8.53 -9.13
N ALA A 113 10.62 -7.64 -8.66
CA ALA A 113 10.40 -6.21 -8.85
C ALA A 113 9.92 -5.95 -10.29
N PRO A 114 8.85 -5.17 -10.49
CA PRO A 114 8.28 -4.90 -11.80
C PRO A 114 9.36 -4.62 -12.83
N ARG A 115 9.21 -5.10 -14.07
CA ARG A 115 10.20 -4.93 -15.15
C ARG A 115 10.72 -3.49 -15.24
N ALA A 116 9.87 -2.53 -14.88
CA ALA A 116 10.19 -1.13 -14.73
C ALA A 116 11.35 -0.86 -13.75
N LEU A 117 11.47 -1.61 -12.65
CA LEU A 117 12.53 -1.43 -11.67
C LEU A 117 13.83 -2.16 -12.06
N ARG A 118 13.80 -3.09 -13.03
CA ARG A 118 15.01 -3.72 -13.57
C ARG A 118 15.90 -2.71 -14.32
N ALA A 119 15.33 -1.62 -14.82
CA ALA A 119 16.12 -0.54 -15.44
C ALA A 119 17.07 0.15 -14.45
N PHE A 120 16.85 0.04 -13.13
CA PHE A 120 17.79 0.53 -12.12
C PHE A 120 19.14 -0.21 -12.12
N SER A 121 19.18 -1.44 -12.61
CA SER A 121 20.42 -2.21 -12.71
C SER A 121 21.45 -1.59 -13.66
N VAL A 122 20.98 -0.83 -14.66
CA VAL A 122 21.85 -0.22 -15.70
C VAL A 122 22.56 1.03 -15.18
N LEU A 123 22.10 1.64 -14.08
CA LEU A 123 22.61 2.92 -13.59
C LEU A 123 23.66 2.80 -12.46
N SER A 124 24.39 1.69 -12.40
CA SER A 124 25.59 1.53 -11.52
C SER A 124 25.35 1.77 -10.02
N LEU A 125 24.12 1.62 -9.54
CA LEU A 125 23.85 1.53 -8.13
C LEU A 125 24.04 0.05 -7.72
N ALA A 126 25.28 -0.43 -7.75
CA ALA A 126 25.67 -1.82 -7.46
C ALA A 126 25.07 -2.38 -6.15
N GLY A 127 24.68 -1.50 -5.22
CA GLY A 127 23.97 -1.87 -4.00
C GLY A 127 22.47 -2.12 -4.17
N LEU A 128 21.82 -1.62 -5.23
CA LEU A 128 20.39 -1.86 -5.46
C LEU A 128 20.15 -3.13 -6.29
N TYR A 129 21.11 -3.55 -7.09
CA TYR A 129 20.98 -4.78 -7.90
C TYR A 129 20.89 -6.03 -7.00
N SER A 130 21.67 -6.06 -5.92
CA SER A 130 21.61 -7.16 -4.94
C SER A 130 20.30 -7.23 -4.16
N LEU A 131 19.48 -6.16 -4.18
CA LEU A 131 18.16 -6.13 -3.54
C LEU A 131 17.07 -6.79 -4.38
N VAL A 132 17.34 -7.02 -5.68
CA VAL A 132 16.38 -7.57 -6.65
C VAL A 132 16.69 -9.03 -6.98
N GLU A 133 17.90 -9.51 -6.67
CA GLU A 133 18.30 -10.91 -6.83
C GLU A 133 18.05 -11.72 -5.55
N GLY A 134 17.54 -12.95 -5.72
CA GLY A 134 17.30 -13.90 -4.64
C GLY A 134 15.83 -13.90 -4.16
N ASP A 135 15.63 -14.11 -2.86
CA ASP A 135 14.31 -14.28 -2.23
C ASP A 135 13.45 -12.99 -2.13
N GLY A 136 13.82 -11.92 -2.84
CA GLY A 136 13.14 -10.63 -2.84
C GLY A 136 13.59 -9.67 -1.73
N THR A 137 13.08 -8.45 -1.78
CA THR A 137 13.40 -7.38 -0.82
C THR A 137 12.42 -7.37 0.34
N ALA A 138 12.93 -7.44 1.57
CA ALA A 138 12.12 -7.39 2.78
C ALA A 138 11.76 -5.96 3.17
N PHE A 139 10.49 -5.76 3.50
CA PHE A 139 9.95 -4.51 4.02
C PHE A 139 9.32 -4.74 5.40
N ARG A 140 9.55 -3.82 6.31
CA ARG A 140 8.96 -3.84 7.64
C ARG A 140 7.54 -3.30 7.62
N ARG A 141 7.31 -2.26 6.83
CA ARG A 141 6.03 -1.56 6.74
C ARG A 141 5.81 -1.03 5.33
N GLY A 142 4.55 -1.08 4.88
CA GLY A 142 4.08 -0.47 3.65
C GLY A 142 2.70 0.11 3.84
N GLU A 143 2.42 1.22 3.20
CA GLU A 143 1.13 1.88 3.23
C GLU A 143 0.82 2.48 1.87
N ALA A 144 -0.45 2.37 1.44
CA ALA A 144 -0.93 2.99 0.22
C ALA A 144 -2.32 3.59 0.45
N VAL A 145 -2.53 4.77 -0.11
CA VAL A 145 -3.83 5.44 -0.20
C VAL A 145 -4.17 5.60 -1.67
N LEU A 146 -5.30 5.03 -2.07
CA LEU A 146 -5.76 5.00 -3.45
C LEU A 146 -7.16 5.61 -3.54
N GLU A 147 -7.43 6.34 -4.62
CA GLU A 147 -8.76 6.77 -5.01
C GLU A 147 -9.15 6.04 -6.29
N THR A 148 -10.21 5.25 -6.26
CA THR A 148 -10.79 4.61 -7.44
C THR A 148 -12.05 5.34 -7.88
N ARG A 149 -12.10 5.73 -9.15
CA ARG A 149 -13.25 6.37 -9.76
C ARG A 149 -13.48 5.73 -11.13
N GLY A 150 -14.43 4.78 -11.19
CA GLY A 150 -14.64 3.97 -12.39
C GLY A 150 -13.37 3.19 -12.79
N PRO A 151 -12.87 3.36 -14.02
CA PRO A 151 -11.65 2.68 -14.46
C PRO A 151 -10.36 3.27 -13.90
N THR A 152 -10.38 4.51 -13.42
CA THR A 152 -9.18 5.24 -12.99
C THR A 152 -8.85 4.94 -11.54
N VAL A 153 -7.62 4.56 -11.28
CA VAL A 153 -7.03 4.39 -9.95
C VAL A 153 -5.92 5.42 -9.76
N LYS A 154 -6.12 6.37 -8.86
CA LYS A 154 -5.12 7.33 -8.46
C LYS A 154 -4.39 6.82 -7.23
N ILE A 155 -3.09 6.72 -7.29
CA ILE A 155 -2.21 6.49 -6.16
C ILE A 155 -1.97 7.86 -5.52
N VAL A 156 -2.70 8.17 -4.46
CA VAL A 156 -2.55 9.45 -3.72
C VAL A 156 -1.22 9.47 -3.00
N SER A 157 -0.90 8.37 -2.34
CA SER A 157 0.41 8.13 -1.74
C SER A 157 0.64 6.62 -1.61
N MET A 158 1.87 6.20 -1.83
CA MET A 158 2.35 4.88 -1.48
C MET A 158 3.73 5.02 -0.87
N LYS A 159 3.98 4.29 0.21
CA LYS A 159 5.24 4.35 0.93
C LYS A 159 5.55 2.95 1.46
N ALA A 160 6.82 2.59 1.41
CA ALA A 160 7.30 1.36 2.04
C ALA A 160 8.69 1.58 2.65
N SER A 161 8.93 1.00 3.81
CA SER A 161 10.25 1.03 4.46
C SER A 161 10.73 -0.37 4.77
N GLY A 162 11.92 -0.68 4.27
CA GLY A 162 12.63 -1.92 4.50
C GLY A 162 13.95 -1.69 5.25
N GLU A 163 14.76 -2.74 5.37
CA GLU A 163 16.10 -2.65 5.98
C GLU A 163 17.13 -2.03 5.03
N ALA A 164 16.93 -2.23 3.73
CA ALA A 164 17.87 -1.79 2.71
C ALA A 164 17.40 -0.54 1.97
N VAL A 165 16.08 -0.38 1.77
CA VAL A 165 15.52 0.68 0.95
C VAL A 165 14.19 1.20 1.49
N GLY A 166 13.98 2.51 1.34
CA GLY A 166 12.69 3.16 1.44
C GLY A 166 12.18 3.54 0.04
N VAL A 167 10.87 3.44 -0.17
CA VAL A 167 10.20 3.75 -1.45
C VAL A 167 9.03 4.68 -1.20
N THR A 168 8.88 5.69 -2.07
CA THR A 168 7.64 6.47 -2.16
C THR A 168 7.15 6.44 -3.60
N MET A 169 5.83 6.51 -3.79
CA MET A 169 5.23 6.50 -5.11
C MET A 169 3.89 7.25 -5.10
N LEU A 170 3.58 7.90 -6.21
CA LEU A 170 2.28 8.48 -6.52
C LEU A 170 2.05 8.39 -8.03
N GLY A 171 0.80 8.53 -8.47
CA GLY A 171 0.50 8.49 -9.90
C GLY A 171 -0.92 8.05 -10.20
N VAL A 172 -1.13 7.63 -11.44
CA VAL A 172 -2.43 7.22 -11.96
C VAL A 172 -2.28 5.96 -12.81
N TYR A 173 -3.22 5.04 -12.64
CA TYR A 173 -3.42 3.89 -13.51
C TYR A 173 -4.86 3.90 -14.05
N ASP A 174 -5.00 3.80 -15.35
CA ASP A 174 -6.30 3.66 -16.01
C ASP A 174 -6.49 2.22 -16.49
N ARG A 175 -7.46 1.51 -15.91
CA ARG A 175 -7.75 0.09 -16.18
C ARG A 175 -8.34 -0.14 -17.57
N ALA A 176 -9.06 0.85 -18.14
CA ALA A 176 -9.68 0.70 -19.44
C ALA A 176 -8.66 0.81 -20.57
N THR A 177 -7.72 1.75 -20.46
CA THR A 177 -6.67 1.99 -21.45
C THR A 177 -5.36 1.31 -21.09
N LYS A 178 -5.26 0.71 -19.89
CA LYS A 178 -4.05 0.15 -19.30
C LYS A 178 -2.89 1.16 -19.15
N LYS A 179 -3.18 2.45 -19.24
CA LYS A 179 -2.16 3.49 -19.10
C LYS A 179 -1.66 3.61 -17.67
N VAL A 180 -0.35 3.73 -17.54
CA VAL A 180 0.38 3.95 -16.29
C VAL A 180 1.12 5.27 -16.39
N ASP A 181 1.00 6.11 -15.36
CA ASP A 181 1.80 7.32 -15.15
C ASP A 181 2.08 7.43 -13.65
N VAL A 182 3.26 7.00 -13.24
CA VAL A 182 3.66 6.87 -11.85
C VAL A 182 5.05 7.47 -11.68
N SER A 183 5.25 8.20 -10.59
CA SER A 183 6.55 8.70 -10.17
C SER A 183 6.81 8.39 -8.70
N GLY A 184 8.09 8.31 -8.34
CA GLY A 184 8.48 7.99 -6.97
C GLY A 184 9.96 8.19 -6.69
N ASN A 185 10.34 7.85 -5.47
CA ASN A 185 11.72 7.95 -5.01
C ASN A 185 12.15 6.64 -4.36
N LEU A 186 13.42 6.28 -4.57
CA LEU A 186 14.11 5.22 -3.87
C LEU A 186 15.20 5.81 -3.00
N VAL A 187 15.21 5.43 -1.73
CA VAL A 187 16.14 5.94 -0.72
C VAL A 187 16.86 4.76 -0.07
N PRO A 188 18.17 4.57 -0.29
CA PRO A 188 18.95 3.54 0.40
C PRO A 188 19.04 3.82 1.90
N VAL A 189 18.57 2.88 2.74
CA VAL A 189 18.50 3.03 4.21
C VAL A 189 19.88 3.04 4.87
N ASN A 190 20.85 2.33 4.32
CA ASN A 190 22.23 2.30 4.83
C ASN A 190 22.91 3.68 4.85
N GLN A 191 22.48 4.60 4.01
CA GLN A 191 22.97 5.98 4.02
C GLN A 191 22.29 6.82 5.11
N ILE A 192 21.06 6.50 5.46
CA ILE A 192 20.30 7.20 6.50
C ILE A 192 20.81 6.82 7.90
N SER A 193 21.12 5.56 8.14
CA SER A 193 21.63 5.10 9.43
C SER A 193 22.96 5.76 9.80
N LYS A 194 23.81 6.08 8.82
CA LYS A 194 25.05 6.83 9.03
C LYS A 194 24.81 8.28 9.43
N LEU A 195 23.66 8.84 9.05
CA LEU A 195 23.25 10.21 9.37
C LEU A 195 22.57 10.29 10.74
N LEU A 196 21.66 9.36 11.06
CA LEU A 196 20.92 9.33 12.33
C LEU A 196 21.84 9.04 13.52
N GLY A 197 22.91 8.28 13.34
CA GLY A 197 23.89 7.99 14.39
C GLY A 197 24.79 9.18 14.81
N LYS A 198 24.73 10.29 14.11
CA LYS A 198 25.57 11.47 14.36
C LYS A 198 24.81 12.71 14.84
N VAL A 199 23.49 12.62 15.08
CA VAL A 199 22.66 13.81 15.34
C VAL A 199 22.10 13.82 16.75
N PRO A 200 22.62 14.67 17.65
CA PRO A 200 21.99 14.96 18.93
C PRO A 200 20.75 15.87 18.82
N LEU A 201 20.61 16.69 17.78
CA LEU A 201 19.52 17.64 17.61
C LEU A 201 19.27 17.94 16.13
N LEU A 202 18.01 17.89 15.72
CA LEU A 202 17.53 18.03 14.34
C LEU A 202 17.93 19.35 13.63
N GLY A 203 18.32 20.39 14.36
CA GLY A 203 18.71 21.70 13.81
C GLY A 203 20.03 21.69 13.04
N ASP A 204 21.03 20.96 13.52
CA ASP A 204 22.34 20.87 12.86
C ASP A 204 22.34 19.92 11.66
N PHE A 205 21.37 19.04 11.58
CA PHE A 205 21.18 18.10 10.48
C PHE A 205 20.85 18.81 9.16
N ILE A 206 20.07 19.88 9.21
CA ILE A 206 19.67 20.65 8.03
C ILE A 206 20.86 21.45 7.47
N ALA A 207 21.72 21.94 8.33
CA ALA A 207 22.91 22.69 7.93
C ALA A 207 24.06 21.82 7.39
N GLY A 208 24.11 20.54 7.76
CA GLY A 208 25.15 19.58 7.38
C GLY A 208 24.84 18.78 6.12
N MET A 209 23.64 18.85 5.56
CA MET A 209 23.23 18.04 4.40
C MET A 209 23.93 18.40 3.09
N ASP A 210 24.51 19.56 2.98
CA ASP A 210 25.23 20.00 1.76
C ASP A 210 26.56 19.23 1.49
N LYS A 211 27.06 18.43 2.43
CA LYS A 211 28.39 17.78 2.30
C LYS A 211 28.39 16.25 2.34
N SER A 212 27.28 15.59 2.64
CA SER A 212 27.23 14.11 2.72
C SER A 212 26.10 13.54 1.86
N GLY A 213 26.13 13.82 0.56
CA GLY A 213 25.14 13.42 -0.43
C GLY A 213 24.32 12.17 -0.10
N ILE A 214 23.08 12.35 0.36
CA ILE A 214 22.10 11.28 0.37
C ILE A 214 21.67 11.09 -1.07
N PHE A 215 22.08 9.99 -1.67
CA PHE A 215 21.66 9.65 -3.01
C PHE A 215 20.21 9.15 -2.97
N VAL A 216 19.32 9.90 -3.56
CA VAL A 216 17.96 9.49 -3.86
C VAL A 216 17.84 9.33 -5.35
N SER A 217 17.26 8.22 -5.75
CA SER A 217 16.93 8.00 -7.14
C SER A 217 15.44 8.30 -7.34
N GLN A 218 15.16 9.34 -8.10
CA GLN A 218 13.81 9.60 -8.57
C GLN A 218 13.54 8.73 -9.80
N PHE A 219 12.37 8.10 -9.86
CA PHE A 219 11.95 7.34 -11.01
C PHE A 219 10.58 7.79 -11.53
N THR A 220 10.36 7.58 -12.82
CA THR A 220 9.07 7.70 -13.48
C THR A 220 8.80 6.44 -14.27
N VAL A 221 7.56 5.97 -14.25
CA VAL A 221 7.07 4.84 -15.06
C VAL A 221 5.88 5.32 -15.85
N THR A 222 6.00 5.29 -17.18
CA THR A 222 4.95 5.71 -18.09
C THR A 222 4.72 4.66 -19.18
N GLY A 223 3.58 4.73 -19.86
CA GLY A 223 3.24 3.83 -20.96
C GLY A 223 1.97 3.04 -20.66
N THR A 224 1.93 1.80 -21.08
CA THR A 224 0.85 0.85 -20.78
C THR A 224 1.37 -0.29 -19.91
N SER A 225 0.49 -1.02 -19.20
CA SER A 225 0.91 -2.17 -18.38
C SER A 225 1.68 -3.24 -19.17
N ASP A 226 1.48 -3.29 -20.48
CA ASP A 226 2.13 -4.27 -21.36
C ASP A 226 3.45 -3.73 -21.95
N ASP A 227 3.61 -2.38 -22.03
CA ASP A 227 4.81 -1.68 -22.52
C ASP A 227 5.11 -0.46 -21.62
N MET A 228 5.76 -0.71 -20.50
CA MET A 228 6.17 0.32 -19.54
C MET A 228 7.58 0.82 -19.85
N LYS A 229 7.73 2.15 -19.84
CA LYS A 229 9.01 2.85 -19.93
C LYS A 229 9.36 3.43 -18.58
N THR A 230 10.59 3.17 -18.12
CA THR A 230 11.10 3.69 -16.86
C THR A 230 12.24 4.66 -17.14
N ALA A 231 12.16 5.85 -16.56
CA ALA A 231 13.26 6.80 -16.49
C ALA A 231 13.71 6.94 -15.03
N VAL A 232 15.02 7.04 -14.82
CA VAL A 232 15.61 7.21 -13.49
C VAL A 232 16.58 8.37 -13.53
N ASN A 233 16.37 9.31 -12.62
CA ASN A 233 17.24 10.45 -12.42
C ASN A 233 17.91 10.34 -11.05
N PRO A 234 19.23 10.19 -10.96
CA PRO A 234 19.93 10.29 -9.69
C PRO A 234 19.84 11.75 -9.22
N VAL A 235 19.24 11.95 -8.06
CA VAL A 235 19.15 13.28 -7.43
C VAL A 235 20.11 13.30 -6.25
N SER A 236 21.05 14.23 -6.23
CA SER A 236 22.04 14.37 -5.16
C SER A 236 21.54 15.09 -3.91
N SER A 237 20.34 15.69 -3.96
CA SER A 237 19.76 16.38 -2.81
C SER A 237 18.25 16.13 -2.71
N ILE A 238 17.79 15.76 -1.52
CA ILE A 238 16.37 15.64 -1.19
C ILE A 238 15.96 16.80 -0.29
N ALA A 239 14.73 17.29 -0.51
CA ALA A 239 14.09 18.14 0.47
C ALA A 239 13.97 17.41 1.83
N PRO A 240 14.45 18.02 2.95
CA PRO A 240 14.41 17.39 4.28
C PRO A 240 13.04 16.86 4.70
N GLY A 241 11.97 17.45 4.18
CA GLY A 241 10.59 17.01 4.42
C GLY A 241 10.28 15.61 3.90
N LEU A 242 10.81 15.22 2.73
CA LEU A 242 10.56 13.89 2.17
C LEU A 242 11.21 12.78 3.01
N LEU A 243 12.41 13.02 3.53
CA LEU A 243 13.08 12.05 4.43
C LEU A 243 12.32 11.92 5.74
N ARG A 244 11.92 13.06 6.34
CA ARG A 244 11.13 13.05 7.56
C ARG A 244 9.82 12.29 7.34
N ASP A 245 9.15 12.51 6.22
CA ASP A 245 7.90 11.84 5.89
C ASP A 245 8.06 10.34 5.68
N LEU A 246 9.16 9.87 5.08
CA LEU A 246 9.47 8.45 4.89
C LEU A 246 9.72 7.66 6.18
N PHE A 247 10.29 8.33 7.20
CA PHE A 247 10.74 7.68 8.43
C PHE A 247 10.02 8.16 9.70
N SER A 248 9.05 9.07 9.57
CA SER A 248 8.20 9.52 10.67
C SER A 248 7.11 8.50 11.00
N PRO A 249 6.79 8.24 12.27
CA PRO A 249 5.64 7.44 12.66
C PRO A 249 4.30 7.97 12.12
N ASN A 250 4.21 9.28 11.89
CA ASN A 250 2.99 9.99 11.46
C ASN A 250 3.00 10.37 9.97
N TRP A 251 3.66 9.63 9.14
CA TRP A 251 3.93 9.97 7.75
C TRP A 251 2.73 9.95 6.79
N LEU A 252 1.58 9.41 7.16
CA LEU A 252 0.34 9.47 6.35
C LEU A 252 -0.51 10.73 6.60
N GLY A 253 -0.15 11.49 7.57
CA GLY A 253 -0.62 12.78 7.98
C GLY A 253 -1.99 13.25 7.49
N ARG A 254 -2.00 14.21 6.58
CA ARG A 254 -3.18 14.99 6.21
C ARG A 254 -4.13 14.29 5.26
N GLU A 255 -3.64 13.50 4.30
CA GLU A 255 -4.47 12.82 3.29
C GLU A 255 -5.27 11.67 3.90
N GLU A 256 -4.66 10.93 4.83
CA GLU A 256 -5.36 9.86 5.55
C GLU A 256 -6.51 10.40 6.39
N LYS A 257 -6.29 11.49 7.14
CA LYS A 257 -7.36 12.15 7.92
C LYS A 257 -8.49 12.67 7.02
N ARG A 258 -8.17 13.14 5.82
CA ARG A 258 -9.15 13.60 4.85
C ARG A 258 -10.03 12.48 4.31
N LEU A 259 -9.42 11.32 4.01
CA LEU A 259 -10.11 10.20 3.34
C LEU A 259 -10.81 9.26 4.32
N PHE A 260 -10.22 9.03 5.49
CA PHE A 260 -10.68 7.98 6.41
C PHE A 260 -11.23 8.50 7.75
N GLY A 261 -11.18 9.81 7.99
CA GLY A 261 -11.55 10.39 9.28
C GLY A 261 -10.69 9.82 10.41
N GLY A 262 -10.23 10.57 11.36
CA GLY A 262 -9.36 10.05 12.41
C GLY A 262 -10.10 9.09 13.36
N ASP A 263 -10.18 7.81 13.00
CA ASP A 263 -10.62 6.78 13.93
C ASP A 263 -9.42 6.39 14.81
N GLU A 264 -9.48 6.79 16.08
CA GLU A 264 -8.43 6.65 17.11
C GLU A 264 -8.20 5.21 17.60
N THR A 265 -8.61 4.19 16.85
CA THR A 265 -8.47 2.78 17.25
C THR A 265 -7.47 2.00 16.40
N ALA A 266 -6.28 2.54 16.21
CA ALA A 266 -5.16 1.70 15.81
C ALA A 266 -4.57 1.07 17.08
N PRO A 267 -4.45 -0.26 17.19
CA PRO A 267 -3.72 -0.86 18.29
C PRO A 267 -2.27 -0.37 18.25
N ALA A 268 -1.75 0.04 19.41
CA ALA A 268 -0.36 0.45 19.56
C ALA A 268 0.56 -0.68 19.08
N PRO A 269 1.70 -0.35 18.39
CA PRO A 269 2.66 -1.36 18.00
C PRO A 269 3.17 -2.08 19.25
N ALA A 270 3.10 -3.40 19.26
CA ALA A 270 3.72 -4.22 20.28
C ALA A 270 5.21 -3.88 20.35
N GLN A 271 5.68 -3.60 21.57
CA GLN A 271 7.07 -3.27 21.89
C GLN A 271 8.03 -4.43 21.60
#